data_3c681da50aa1a76f0ab773877f3e1024
#
_entry.id   3c681da50aa1a76f0ab773877f3e1024
#
_cell.length_a   1.000
_cell.length_b   1.000
_cell.length_c   1.000
_cell.angle_alpha   90.00
_cell.angle_beta   90.00
_cell.angle_gamma   90.00
#
_symmetry.space_group_name_H-M   'P 1'
#
loop_
_entity.id
_entity.type
_entity.pdbx_description
1 polymer ?
#
loop_
_entity_poly.entity_id
_entity_poly.type
_entity_poly.pdbx_seq_one_letter_code
_entity_poly.pdbx_strand_id
1 'polypeptide(L)'
;MDTEWVKVKSDHNYVVSNTGRVRRVGAGKDKEPKSKKKYVQVDLYKDGKRTSKAVHILVAEAFVPNPENKPEVNHKDGNKHNNHYSNLEWVTHKENCEHAWTNGLAKPSRSMLGKKNPNAGRKGKPIRIVETGEVFNTLAECEKAIDGNNRRINDCLRGRQTTHRGYHFEYV
;
A
#
# COMPACT_ATOMS: atom_id res chain seq x y z
N MET A 1 -29.30 -9.73 18.29
CA MET A 1 -28.02 -9.41 18.95
C MET A 1 -28.07 -7.97 19.36
N ASP A 2 -27.80 -7.69 20.62
CA ASP A 2 -27.88 -6.35 21.14
C ASP A 2 -26.74 -5.48 20.59
N THR A 3 -27.03 -4.19 20.35
CA THR A 3 -26.05 -3.25 19.87
C THR A 3 -25.18 -2.79 21.05
N GLU A 4 -23.93 -3.25 21.06
CA GLU A 4 -22.94 -2.85 22.05
C GLU A 4 -22.19 -1.59 21.59
N TRP A 5 -21.88 -0.68 22.52
CA TRP A 5 -21.22 0.59 22.23
C TRP A 5 -19.96 0.76 23.07
N VAL A 6 -18.84 1.07 22.43
CA VAL A 6 -17.53 1.27 23.05
C VAL A 6 -16.95 2.62 22.65
N LYS A 7 -16.23 3.29 23.56
CA LYS A 7 -15.55 4.55 23.26
C LYS A 7 -14.45 4.34 22.22
N VAL A 8 -14.38 5.25 21.27
CA VAL A 8 -13.32 5.25 20.24
C VAL A 8 -11.97 5.56 20.90
N LYS A 9 -10.96 4.71 20.70
CA LYS A 9 -9.62 4.85 21.31
C LYS A 9 -8.93 6.17 20.97
N SER A 10 -9.08 6.62 19.73
CA SER A 10 -8.44 7.86 19.24
C SER A 10 -9.18 9.14 19.63
N ASP A 11 -10.46 9.05 20.02
CA ASP A 11 -11.28 10.19 20.43
C ASP A 11 -12.45 9.74 21.32
N HIS A 12 -12.31 9.89 22.63
CA HIS A 12 -13.29 9.49 23.63
C HIS A 12 -14.62 10.26 23.59
N ASN A 13 -14.71 11.34 22.78
CA ASN A 13 -15.98 12.03 22.54
C ASN A 13 -16.94 11.25 21.63
N TYR A 14 -16.49 10.13 21.06
CA TYR A 14 -17.27 9.28 20.19
C TYR A 14 -17.32 7.85 20.69
N VAL A 15 -18.42 7.19 20.35
CA VAL A 15 -18.61 5.76 20.54
C VAL A 15 -18.88 5.09 19.20
N VAL A 16 -18.41 3.85 19.09
CA VAL A 16 -18.65 2.98 17.94
C VAL A 16 -19.39 1.74 18.39
N SER A 17 -20.31 1.25 17.57
CA SER A 17 -21.04 0.01 17.85
C SER A 17 -20.38 -1.19 17.16
N ASN A 18 -20.68 -2.38 17.67
CA ASN A 18 -20.31 -3.67 17.08
C ASN A 18 -20.88 -3.87 15.66
N THR A 19 -21.88 -3.08 15.25
CA THR A 19 -22.51 -3.10 13.92
C THR A 19 -21.95 -2.05 12.96
N GLY A 20 -20.99 -1.22 13.38
CA GLY A 20 -20.39 -0.18 12.54
C GLY A 20 -21.12 1.16 12.57
N ARG A 21 -21.96 1.42 13.57
CA ARG A 21 -22.55 2.75 13.78
C ARG A 21 -21.63 3.61 14.65
N VAL A 22 -21.55 4.91 14.38
CA VAL A 22 -20.72 5.85 15.13
C VAL A 22 -21.56 7.03 15.58
N ARG A 23 -21.43 7.46 16.84
CA ARG A 23 -22.11 8.65 17.35
C ARG A 23 -21.22 9.39 18.35
N ARG A 24 -21.55 10.67 18.57
CA ARG A 24 -20.93 11.45 19.66
C ARG A 24 -21.52 11.04 21.00
N VAL A 25 -20.69 10.99 22.03
CA VAL A 25 -21.15 10.72 23.41
C VAL A 25 -22.21 11.76 23.81
N GLY A 26 -23.34 11.31 24.32
CA GLY A 26 -24.47 12.16 24.69
C GLY A 26 -25.33 12.65 23.51
N ALA A 27 -25.02 12.29 22.26
CA ALA A 27 -25.86 12.62 21.12
C ALA A 27 -26.83 11.46 20.84
N GLY A 28 -28.11 11.78 20.61
CA GLY A 28 -29.14 10.80 20.25
C GLY A 28 -29.11 10.34 18.80
N LYS A 29 -28.23 10.92 17.96
CA LYS A 29 -28.14 10.62 16.51
C LYS A 29 -26.80 10.03 16.15
N ASP A 30 -26.80 9.06 15.25
CA ASP A 30 -25.61 8.51 14.65
C ASP A 30 -24.99 9.51 13.66
N LYS A 31 -23.68 9.39 13.46
CA LYS A 31 -22.98 10.13 12.39
C LYS A 31 -23.37 9.55 11.04
N GLU A 32 -23.72 10.44 10.10
CA GLU A 32 -23.96 10.05 8.72
C GLU A 32 -22.69 9.51 8.06
N PRO A 33 -22.69 8.26 7.61
CA PRO A 33 -21.53 7.69 6.96
C PRO A 33 -21.34 8.26 5.54
N LYS A 34 -20.12 8.51 5.15
CA LYS A 34 -19.79 8.88 3.77
C LYS A 34 -19.73 7.64 2.89
N SER A 35 -20.87 7.17 2.41
CA SER A 35 -21.02 5.92 1.66
C SER A 35 -20.51 5.96 0.20
N LYS A 36 -20.27 7.15 -0.38
CA LYS A 36 -19.80 7.29 -1.78
C LYS A 36 -18.33 6.87 -2.00
N LYS A 37 -17.59 6.54 -0.94
CA LYS A 37 -16.20 6.10 -1.00
C LYS A 37 -16.10 4.58 -0.99
N LYS A 38 -14.94 4.08 -1.42
CA LYS A 38 -14.59 2.65 -1.40
C LYS A 38 -14.77 2.01 -0.01
N TYR A 39 -14.55 2.77 1.06
CA TYR A 39 -14.78 2.39 2.45
C TYR A 39 -15.72 3.38 3.11
N VAL A 40 -16.55 2.88 4.02
CA VAL A 40 -17.40 3.74 4.87
C VAL A 40 -16.53 4.57 5.78
N GLN A 41 -16.71 5.88 5.76
CA GLN A 41 -15.94 6.83 6.58
C GLN A 41 -16.88 7.75 7.36
N VAL A 42 -16.44 8.22 8.51
CA VAL A 42 -17.11 9.24 9.32
C VAL A 42 -16.15 10.38 9.65
N ASP A 43 -16.69 11.59 9.76
CA ASP A 43 -15.91 12.74 10.21
C ASP A 43 -16.05 12.90 11.72
N LEU A 44 -14.94 12.85 12.41
CA LEU A 44 -14.82 13.15 13.82
C LEU A 44 -14.26 14.57 13.98
N TYR A 45 -14.74 15.27 14.97
CA TYR A 45 -14.33 16.65 15.28
C TYR A 45 -13.75 16.70 16.68
N LYS A 46 -12.48 17.07 16.78
CA LYS A 46 -11.76 17.27 18.03
C LYS A 46 -11.05 18.62 17.97
N ASP A 47 -11.26 19.45 18.99
CA ASP A 47 -10.63 20.79 19.13
C ASP A 47 -10.73 21.65 17.84
N GLY A 48 -11.94 21.69 17.24
CA GLY A 48 -12.20 22.40 16.00
C GLY A 48 -11.64 21.75 14.74
N LYS A 49 -10.84 20.70 14.84
CA LYS A 49 -10.24 20.00 13.71
C LYS A 49 -11.09 18.81 13.27
N ARG A 50 -11.31 18.70 11.96
CA ARG A 50 -12.01 17.56 11.34
C ARG A 50 -11.02 16.47 10.95
N THR A 51 -11.27 15.25 11.37
CA THR A 51 -10.52 14.06 10.95
C THR A 51 -11.47 13.02 10.39
N SER A 52 -11.24 12.56 9.17
CA SER A 52 -12.02 11.48 8.54
C SER A 52 -11.44 10.13 8.95
N LYS A 53 -12.24 9.26 9.55
CA LYS A 53 -11.85 7.92 10.01
C LYS A 53 -12.67 6.85 9.30
N ALA A 54 -12.01 5.74 8.94
CA ALA A 54 -12.69 4.57 8.38
C ALA A 54 -13.42 3.80 9.49
N VAL A 55 -14.70 3.50 9.26
CA VAL A 55 -15.55 2.85 10.28
C VAL A 55 -15.04 1.46 10.66
N HIS A 56 -14.62 0.63 9.67
CA HIS A 56 -14.10 -0.70 9.94
C HIS A 56 -12.88 -0.69 10.88
N ILE A 57 -12.01 0.33 10.78
CA ILE A 57 -10.87 0.46 11.69
C ILE A 57 -11.36 0.77 13.11
N LEU A 58 -12.30 1.70 13.27
CA LEU A 58 -12.86 2.04 14.58
C LEU A 58 -13.53 0.83 15.25
N VAL A 59 -14.26 0.02 14.47
CA VAL A 59 -14.90 -1.21 14.95
C VAL A 59 -13.85 -2.26 15.32
N ALA A 60 -12.85 -2.48 14.46
CA ALA A 60 -11.81 -3.46 14.74
C ALA A 60 -10.99 -3.09 15.98
N GLU A 61 -10.61 -1.82 16.15
CA GLU A 61 -9.92 -1.34 17.35
C GLU A 61 -10.72 -1.53 18.64
N ALA A 62 -12.06 -1.49 18.56
CA ALA A 62 -12.94 -1.61 19.72
C ALA A 62 -13.31 -3.05 20.07
N PHE A 63 -13.54 -3.90 19.07
CA PHE A 63 -14.20 -5.19 19.23
C PHE A 63 -13.42 -6.40 18.74
N VAL A 64 -12.36 -6.21 17.95
CA VAL A 64 -11.58 -7.33 17.39
C VAL A 64 -10.20 -7.38 18.07
N PRO A 65 -9.87 -8.47 18.81
CA PRO A 65 -8.56 -8.64 19.42
C PRO A 65 -7.44 -8.63 18.37
N ASN A 66 -6.31 -7.98 18.69
CA ASN A 66 -5.12 -7.93 17.84
C ASN A 66 -3.84 -8.25 18.66
N PRO A 67 -3.67 -9.48 19.15
CA PRO A 67 -2.52 -9.83 19.98
C PRO A 67 -1.19 -9.80 19.22
N GLU A 68 -1.22 -10.00 17.90
CA GLU A 68 -0.06 -10.02 17.03
C GLU A 68 0.28 -8.63 16.46
N ASN A 69 -0.46 -7.57 16.84
CA ASN A 69 -0.29 -6.19 16.33
C ASN A 69 -0.27 -6.12 14.78
N LYS A 70 -1.13 -6.90 14.12
CA LYS A 70 -1.25 -6.87 12.66
C LYS A 70 -1.71 -5.48 12.18
N PRO A 71 -1.14 -4.96 11.07
CA PRO A 71 -1.32 -3.55 10.70
C PRO A 71 -2.59 -3.23 9.92
N GLU A 72 -3.24 -4.23 9.30
CA GLU A 72 -4.37 -4.00 8.39
C GLU A 72 -5.66 -4.67 8.90
N VAL A 73 -6.81 -4.09 8.55
CA VAL A 73 -8.13 -4.68 8.80
C VAL A 73 -8.72 -5.13 7.48
N ASN A 74 -9.09 -6.41 7.41
CA ASN A 74 -9.75 -7.02 6.27
C ASN A 74 -11.25 -7.25 6.55
N HIS A 75 -12.07 -7.20 5.48
CA HIS A 75 -13.45 -7.64 5.48
C HIS A 75 -13.51 -9.08 4.97
N LYS A 76 -13.86 -10.04 5.80
CA LYS A 76 -13.88 -11.49 5.49
C LYS A 76 -14.73 -11.81 4.27
N ASP A 77 -15.86 -11.13 4.11
CA ASP A 77 -16.77 -11.28 2.98
C ASP A 77 -16.38 -10.44 1.74
N GLY A 78 -15.30 -9.65 1.81
CA GLY A 78 -14.87 -8.72 0.76
C GLY A 78 -15.77 -7.48 0.59
N ASN A 79 -16.87 -7.38 1.31
CA ASN A 79 -17.78 -6.24 1.26
C ASN A 79 -17.35 -5.12 2.21
N LYS A 80 -16.77 -4.07 1.65
CA LYS A 80 -16.21 -2.91 2.37
C LYS A 80 -17.25 -2.04 3.08
N HIS A 81 -18.53 -2.34 2.91
CA HIS A 81 -19.63 -1.67 3.58
C HIS A 81 -20.18 -2.47 4.77
N ASN A 82 -19.84 -3.76 4.88
CA ASN A 82 -20.24 -4.61 6.01
C ASN A 82 -19.23 -4.46 7.17
N ASN A 83 -19.44 -3.45 8.00
CA ASN A 83 -18.56 -3.13 9.12
C ASN A 83 -18.96 -3.81 10.45
N HIS A 84 -19.73 -4.90 10.40
CA HIS A 84 -20.01 -5.70 11.58
C HIS A 84 -18.73 -6.33 12.11
N TYR A 85 -18.48 -6.32 13.42
CA TYR A 85 -17.22 -6.78 14.02
C TYR A 85 -16.87 -8.23 13.68
N SER A 86 -17.86 -9.12 13.57
CA SER A 86 -17.65 -10.53 13.22
C SER A 86 -17.14 -10.74 11.79
N ASN A 87 -17.36 -9.73 10.91
CA ASN A 87 -16.88 -9.72 9.53
C ASN A 87 -15.49 -9.10 9.38
N LEU A 88 -14.91 -8.57 10.46
CA LEU A 88 -13.61 -7.92 10.44
C LEU A 88 -12.54 -8.81 11.08
N GLU A 89 -11.33 -8.69 10.58
CA GLU A 89 -10.16 -9.38 11.11
C GLU A 89 -8.90 -8.53 10.91
N TRP A 90 -7.95 -8.68 11.84
CA TRP A 90 -6.63 -8.07 11.70
C TRP A 90 -5.73 -8.98 10.87
N VAL A 91 -5.05 -8.42 9.88
CA VAL A 91 -4.23 -9.15 8.92
C VAL A 91 -2.91 -8.44 8.65
N THR A 92 -1.92 -9.20 8.21
CA THR A 92 -0.72 -8.65 7.56
C THR A 92 -1.05 -8.22 6.12
N HIS A 93 -0.20 -7.39 5.53
CA HIS A 93 -0.35 -7.02 4.12
C HIS A 93 -0.36 -8.24 3.18
N LYS A 94 0.47 -9.25 3.47
CA LYS A 94 0.53 -10.50 2.69
C LYS A 94 -0.79 -11.25 2.74
N GLU A 95 -1.33 -11.49 3.93
CA GLU A 95 -2.62 -12.18 4.13
C GLU A 95 -3.76 -11.44 3.43
N ASN A 96 -3.78 -10.09 3.51
CA ASN A 96 -4.80 -9.28 2.84
C ASN A 96 -4.72 -9.39 1.32
N CYS A 97 -3.53 -9.39 0.75
CA CYS A 97 -3.32 -9.62 -0.68
C CYS A 97 -3.76 -11.04 -1.09
N GLU A 98 -3.39 -12.06 -0.35
CA GLU A 98 -3.77 -13.46 -0.61
C GLU A 98 -5.30 -13.62 -0.58
N HIS A 99 -5.97 -13.08 0.46
CA HIS A 99 -7.43 -13.06 0.54
C HIS A 99 -8.06 -12.39 -0.68
N ALA A 100 -7.53 -11.24 -1.11
CA ALA A 100 -8.05 -10.52 -2.27
C ALA A 100 -7.90 -11.31 -3.58
N TRP A 101 -6.80 -12.05 -3.77
CA TRP A 101 -6.58 -12.91 -4.93
C TRP A 101 -7.49 -14.15 -4.91
N THR A 102 -7.55 -14.86 -3.79
CA THR A 102 -8.34 -16.09 -3.62
C THR A 102 -9.84 -15.84 -3.84
N ASN A 103 -10.33 -14.69 -3.37
CA ASN A 103 -11.75 -14.33 -3.51
C ASN A 103 -12.07 -13.54 -4.80
N GLY A 104 -11.13 -13.41 -5.74
CA GLY A 104 -11.34 -12.69 -7.00
C GLY A 104 -11.59 -11.19 -6.85
N LEU A 105 -11.28 -10.62 -5.68
CA LEU A 105 -11.43 -9.19 -5.38
C LEU A 105 -10.30 -8.35 -5.98
N ALA A 106 -9.12 -8.96 -6.14
CA ALA A 106 -7.99 -8.37 -6.84
C ALA A 106 -8.14 -8.62 -8.35
N LYS A 107 -8.19 -7.54 -9.12
CA LYS A 107 -8.06 -7.63 -10.57
C LYS A 107 -6.61 -7.33 -10.94
N PRO A 108 -5.97 -8.15 -11.79
CA PRO A 108 -4.67 -7.77 -12.34
C PRO A 108 -4.81 -6.39 -12.98
N SER A 109 -3.84 -5.51 -12.71
CA SER A 109 -3.91 -4.16 -13.28
C SER A 109 -3.98 -4.27 -14.80
N ARG A 110 -4.81 -3.44 -15.45
CA ARG A 110 -4.91 -3.40 -16.91
C ARG A 110 -3.55 -3.21 -17.60
N SER A 111 -2.57 -2.64 -16.89
CA SER A 111 -1.19 -2.53 -17.37
C SER A 111 -0.44 -3.86 -17.42
N MET A 112 -0.88 -4.87 -16.65
CA MET A 112 -0.27 -6.22 -16.64
C MET A 112 -1.02 -7.22 -17.55
N LEU A 113 -2.31 -6.95 -17.85
CA LEU A 113 -3.10 -7.81 -18.73
C LEU A 113 -2.70 -7.58 -20.20
N GLY A 114 -1.90 -8.50 -20.74
CA GLY A 114 -1.68 -8.62 -22.19
C GLY A 114 -0.75 -7.60 -22.83
N LYS A 115 -0.17 -6.67 -22.09
CA LYS A 115 0.93 -5.87 -22.61
C LYS A 115 2.22 -6.67 -22.44
N LYS A 116 2.66 -7.33 -23.53
CA LYS A 116 4.05 -7.72 -23.65
C LYS A 116 4.87 -6.46 -23.30
N ASN A 117 5.74 -6.57 -22.31
CA ASN A 117 6.68 -5.46 -22.03
C ASN A 117 7.33 -5.07 -23.37
N PRO A 118 7.10 -3.85 -23.89
CA PRO A 118 7.64 -3.46 -25.21
C PRO A 118 9.17 -3.51 -25.24
N ASN A 119 9.79 -3.63 -24.07
CA ASN A 119 11.23 -3.78 -23.88
C ASN A 119 11.64 -5.22 -23.53
N ALA A 120 10.68 -6.17 -23.41
CA ALA A 120 11.02 -7.57 -23.19
C ALA A 120 11.78 -8.11 -24.41
N GLY A 121 13.03 -8.51 -24.20
CA GLY A 121 13.91 -9.03 -25.25
C GLY A 121 14.70 -7.97 -26.02
N ARG A 122 14.55 -6.69 -25.74
CA ARG A 122 15.50 -5.69 -26.25
C ARG A 122 16.84 -5.91 -25.54
N LYS A 123 17.81 -6.40 -26.31
CA LYS A 123 19.21 -6.38 -25.85
C LYS A 123 19.57 -4.92 -25.59
N GLY A 124 20.05 -4.61 -24.38
CA GLY A 124 20.62 -3.29 -24.10
C GLY A 124 21.75 -2.98 -25.09
N LYS A 125 21.99 -1.71 -25.32
CA LYS A 125 23.21 -1.34 -26.07
C LYS A 125 24.42 -1.80 -25.25
N PRO A 126 25.43 -2.41 -25.89
CA PRO A 126 26.67 -2.75 -25.20
C PRO A 126 27.31 -1.50 -24.60
N ILE A 127 28.00 -1.69 -23.49
CA ILE A 127 28.63 -0.62 -22.71
C ILE A 127 30.12 -0.88 -22.66
N ARG A 128 30.92 0.14 -22.96
CA ARG A 128 32.39 0.09 -22.85
C ARG A 128 32.86 0.93 -21.67
N ILE A 129 33.77 0.39 -20.88
CA ILE A 129 34.56 1.15 -19.93
C ILE A 129 35.71 1.78 -20.72
N VAL A 130 35.80 3.12 -20.72
CA VAL A 130 36.77 3.85 -21.57
C VAL A 130 38.20 3.54 -21.18
N GLU A 131 38.50 3.44 -19.89
CA GLU A 131 39.85 3.24 -19.35
C GLU A 131 40.41 1.83 -19.59
N THR A 132 39.56 0.81 -19.53
CA THR A 132 39.98 -0.60 -19.70
C THR A 132 39.73 -1.13 -21.09
N GLY A 133 38.83 -0.49 -21.86
CA GLY A 133 38.41 -0.97 -23.17
C GLY A 133 37.43 -2.16 -23.11
N GLU A 134 37.08 -2.66 -21.90
CA GLU A 134 36.19 -3.79 -21.73
C GLU A 134 34.77 -3.46 -22.15
N VAL A 135 34.13 -4.41 -22.85
CA VAL A 135 32.76 -4.26 -23.37
C VAL A 135 31.83 -5.25 -22.70
N PHE A 136 30.70 -4.77 -22.17
CA PHE A 136 29.65 -5.54 -21.51
C PHE A 136 28.34 -5.46 -22.31
N ASN A 137 27.65 -6.56 -22.45
CA ASN A 137 26.38 -6.59 -23.16
C ASN A 137 25.23 -6.01 -22.34
N THR A 138 25.37 -5.93 -21.02
CA THR A 138 24.33 -5.43 -20.11
C THR A 138 24.94 -4.57 -18.98
N LEU A 139 24.10 -3.64 -18.48
CA LEU A 139 24.44 -2.86 -17.28
C LEU A 139 24.76 -3.75 -16.06
N ALA A 140 24.05 -4.89 -15.94
CA ALA A 140 24.24 -5.80 -14.81
C ALA A 140 25.59 -6.54 -14.86
N GLU A 141 26.10 -6.86 -16.05
CA GLU A 141 27.45 -7.41 -16.24
C GLU A 141 28.51 -6.37 -15.87
N CYS A 142 28.36 -5.14 -16.36
CA CYS A 142 29.28 -4.04 -16.04
C CYS A 142 29.27 -3.72 -14.53
N GLU A 143 28.09 -3.68 -13.88
CA GLU A 143 27.96 -3.47 -12.44
C GLU A 143 28.75 -4.50 -11.62
N LYS A 144 28.62 -5.78 -11.98
CA LYS A 144 29.35 -6.85 -11.31
C LYS A 144 30.87 -6.78 -11.51
N ALA A 145 31.31 -6.39 -12.70
CA ALA A 145 32.73 -6.32 -13.02
C ALA A 145 33.47 -5.24 -12.22
N ILE A 146 32.83 -4.12 -11.94
CA ILE A 146 33.42 -2.99 -11.21
C ILE A 146 32.98 -2.86 -9.75
N ASP A 147 32.20 -3.83 -9.25
CA ASP A 147 31.51 -3.72 -7.95
C ASP A 147 30.77 -2.36 -7.79
N GLY A 148 30.05 -1.99 -8.84
CA GLY A 148 29.44 -0.69 -9.00
C GLY A 148 27.97 -0.62 -8.63
N ASN A 149 27.27 0.32 -9.25
CA ASN A 149 25.83 0.50 -9.10
C ASN A 149 25.19 0.84 -10.46
N ASN A 150 24.22 0.05 -10.90
CA ASN A 150 23.51 0.19 -12.17
C ASN A 150 22.96 1.59 -12.44
N ARG A 151 22.38 2.23 -11.42
CA ARG A 151 21.82 3.57 -11.55
C ARG A 151 22.91 4.60 -11.84
N ARG A 152 24.03 4.53 -11.13
CA ARG A 152 25.15 5.46 -11.31
C ARG A 152 25.87 5.27 -12.65
N ILE A 153 26.05 4.02 -13.10
CA ILE A 153 26.59 3.72 -14.45
C ILE A 153 25.66 4.31 -15.51
N ASN A 154 24.34 4.15 -15.36
CA ASN A 154 23.35 4.73 -16.29
C ASN A 154 23.34 6.27 -16.26
N ASP A 155 23.58 6.89 -15.09
CA ASP A 155 23.69 8.35 -14.98
C ASP A 155 24.96 8.86 -15.68
N CYS A 156 26.09 8.12 -15.66
CA CYS A 156 27.27 8.41 -16.46
C CYS A 156 26.97 8.30 -17.96
N LEU A 157 26.34 7.20 -18.40
CA LEU A 157 25.98 7.00 -19.81
C LEU A 157 24.99 8.05 -20.36
N ARG A 158 24.22 8.70 -19.47
CA ARG A 158 23.29 9.80 -19.83
C ARG A 158 23.89 11.19 -19.64
N GLY A 159 25.18 11.29 -19.28
CA GLY A 159 25.86 12.57 -19.05
C GLY A 159 25.41 13.31 -17.78
N ARG A 160 24.71 12.65 -16.87
CA ARG A 160 24.27 13.23 -15.58
C ARG A 160 25.38 13.21 -14.54
N GLN A 161 26.32 12.30 -14.69
CA GLN A 161 27.52 12.14 -13.87
C GLN A 161 28.71 11.84 -14.79
N THR A 162 29.91 12.33 -14.45
CA THR A 162 31.06 12.15 -15.28
C THR A 162 31.67 10.76 -15.14
N THR A 163 31.84 10.29 -13.89
CA THR A 163 32.50 9.00 -13.59
C THR A 163 31.74 8.25 -12.48
N HIS A 164 31.90 6.91 -12.46
CA HIS A 164 31.54 6.08 -11.33
C HIS A 164 32.64 5.08 -11.03
N ARG A 165 33.06 4.98 -9.76
CA ARG A 165 34.22 4.15 -9.35
C ARG A 165 35.52 4.51 -10.09
N GLY A 166 35.68 5.76 -10.60
CA GLY A 166 36.84 6.22 -11.35
C GLY A 166 36.79 5.89 -12.84
N TYR A 167 35.74 5.26 -13.34
CA TYR A 167 35.55 4.87 -14.75
C TYR A 167 34.60 5.79 -15.49
N HIS A 168 34.89 5.99 -16.78
CA HIS A 168 33.97 6.58 -17.76
C HIS A 168 33.28 5.47 -18.55
N PHE A 169 32.03 5.71 -18.95
CA PHE A 169 31.20 4.73 -19.65
C PHE A 169 30.63 5.32 -20.93
N GLU A 170 30.61 4.52 -21.98
CA GLU A 170 30.00 4.89 -23.25
C GLU A 170 29.24 3.71 -23.85
N TYR A 171 28.26 3.99 -24.73
CA TYR A 171 27.62 2.96 -25.54
C TYR A 171 28.44 2.64 -26.77
N VAL A 172 28.54 1.36 -27.11
CA VAL A 172 29.21 0.87 -28.32
C VAL A 172 28.19 0.69 -29.44
#